data_9217546ca6e7b524330144024c4b768c
#
_entry.id   9217546ca6e7b524330144024c4b768c
#
_cell.length_a   1.000
_cell.length_b   1.000
_cell.length_c   1.000
_cell.angle_alpha   90.00
_cell.angle_beta   90.00
_cell.angle_gamma   90.00
#
_symmetry.space_group_name_H-M   'P 1'
#
loop_
_entity.id
_entity.type
_entity.pdbx_description
1 polymer ?
#
loop_
_entity_poly.entity_id
_entity_poly.type
_entity_poly.pdbx_seq_one_letter_code
_entity_poly.pdbx_strand_id
1 'polypeptide(L)'
;SVMTPTPGMLPQQIATISFNVANMDVYPPEAYHNSVYFVGPCFAPKQLLMPSARSIPSSPVSLSFRSMDFSPSVSTATTPVGADGFLEKQMLSAHAVAQMQDPVKIWMDRAMTENKRILYINMGSIFFYSLEDYNNILHALEILHKEVPDVLVLWKVSNHPKNVQPIPTVEEADLPSYIRREHWIPDVEVVLSHPSLAASMHHGGGNSYNEALAHGVPQFCVSQWVDTHDIGLYITHSGIGLWADQSPKFDPTDISTKLVRLLQTDYKTFRHAALSWKLKCIQAGGTAGAVEIIENLLRSYDFVNNDSKAPFPDAI
;
A
#
# COMPACT_ATOMS: atom_id res chain seq x y z
N SER A 1 -17.83 -14.31 -12.51
CA SER A 1 -18.38 -14.76 -13.80
C SER A 1 -17.94 -13.77 -14.87
N VAL A 2 -17.03 -14.20 -15.74
CA VAL A 2 -16.63 -13.43 -16.91
C VAL A 2 -17.82 -13.42 -17.87
N MET A 3 -18.42 -12.23 -18.08
CA MET A 3 -19.43 -12.07 -19.12
C MET A 3 -18.77 -12.28 -20.48
N THR A 4 -19.11 -13.35 -21.18
CA THR A 4 -18.77 -13.51 -22.59
C THR A 4 -19.60 -12.52 -23.42
N PRO A 5 -19.00 -11.74 -24.33
CA PRO A 5 -19.74 -10.82 -25.18
C PRO A 5 -20.73 -11.59 -26.08
N THR A 6 -21.95 -11.06 -26.21
CA THR A 6 -22.95 -11.57 -27.14
C THR A 6 -22.44 -11.42 -28.58
N PRO A 7 -22.57 -12.45 -29.46
CA PRO A 7 -22.15 -12.33 -30.85
C PRO A 7 -22.92 -11.23 -31.56
N GLY A 8 -22.21 -10.22 -32.09
CA GLY A 8 -22.78 -9.11 -32.84
C GLY A 8 -22.48 -7.72 -32.28
N MET A 9 -21.94 -7.59 -31.08
CA MET A 9 -21.33 -6.34 -30.64
C MET A 9 -19.91 -6.25 -31.21
N LEU A 10 -19.63 -5.18 -31.95
CA LEU A 10 -18.25 -4.78 -32.22
C LEU A 10 -17.53 -4.70 -30.88
N PRO A 11 -16.33 -5.29 -30.76
CA PRO A 11 -15.57 -5.18 -29.54
C PRO A 11 -15.29 -3.70 -29.33
N GLN A 12 -16.10 -3.03 -28.51
CA GLN A 12 -15.70 -1.78 -27.93
C GLN A 12 -14.43 -2.11 -27.18
N GLN A 13 -13.31 -1.52 -27.59
CA GLN A 13 -12.04 -1.65 -26.89
C GLN A 13 -12.21 -0.90 -25.56
N ILE A 14 -12.80 -1.59 -24.60
CA ILE A 14 -12.91 -1.08 -23.22
C ILE A 14 -11.51 -1.26 -22.61
N ALA A 15 -10.80 -0.16 -22.46
CA ALA A 15 -9.56 -0.16 -21.71
C ALA A 15 -9.88 -0.34 -20.22
N THR A 16 -9.22 -1.30 -19.59
CA THR A 16 -9.30 -1.52 -18.15
C THR A 16 -8.00 -1.08 -17.51
N ILE A 17 -8.07 -0.16 -16.56
CA ILE A 17 -6.91 0.25 -15.78
C ILE A 17 -6.91 -0.55 -14.48
N SER A 18 -5.87 -1.35 -14.27
CA SER A 18 -5.66 -2.10 -13.03
C SER A 18 -4.69 -1.34 -12.13
N PHE A 19 -5.07 -1.14 -10.88
CA PHE A 19 -4.23 -0.51 -9.85
C PHE A 19 -3.25 -1.50 -9.20
N ASN A 20 -3.15 -2.71 -9.73
CA ASN A 20 -2.12 -3.68 -9.37
C ASN A 20 -0.85 -3.51 -10.23
N VAL A 21 0.22 -4.13 -9.78
CA VAL A 21 1.44 -4.30 -10.58
C VAL A 21 1.35 -5.62 -11.35
N ALA A 22 1.76 -5.62 -12.61
CA ALA A 22 1.77 -6.82 -13.43
C ALA A 22 2.54 -7.97 -12.74
N ASN A 23 2.01 -9.19 -12.85
CA ASN A 23 2.54 -10.42 -12.22
C ASN A 23 2.48 -10.47 -10.69
N MET A 24 1.70 -9.59 -10.06
CA MET A 24 1.44 -9.67 -8.63
C MET A 24 0.22 -10.54 -8.30
N ASP A 25 -0.69 -10.66 -9.26
CA ASP A 25 -1.86 -11.53 -9.16
C ASP A 25 -1.47 -13.01 -9.28
N VAL A 26 -2.28 -13.88 -8.71
CA VAL A 26 -2.13 -15.34 -8.85
C VAL A 26 -2.47 -15.85 -10.26
N TYR A 27 -3.05 -15.01 -11.09
CA TYR A 27 -3.37 -15.34 -12.48
C TYR A 27 -2.21 -14.99 -13.41
N PRO A 28 -1.90 -15.85 -14.41
CA PRO A 28 -0.84 -15.55 -15.36
C PRO A 28 -1.24 -14.35 -16.26
N PRO A 29 -0.27 -13.57 -16.76
CA PRO A 29 -0.54 -12.39 -17.60
C PRO A 29 -1.41 -12.69 -18.83
N GLU A 30 -1.33 -13.90 -19.38
CA GLU A 30 -2.11 -14.37 -20.53
C GLU A 30 -3.61 -14.51 -20.22
N ALA A 31 -3.99 -14.54 -18.94
CA ALA A 31 -5.40 -14.57 -18.53
C ALA A 31 -6.10 -13.21 -18.71
N TYR A 32 -5.33 -12.14 -18.94
CA TYR A 32 -5.87 -10.78 -19.12
C TYR A 32 -5.96 -10.41 -20.59
N HIS A 33 -7.02 -9.68 -20.92
CA HIS A 33 -7.18 -9.13 -22.26
C HIS A 33 -6.12 -8.04 -22.53
N ASN A 34 -5.70 -7.88 -23.81
CA ASN A 34 -4.68 -6.90 -24.22
C ASN A 34 -5.00 -5.43 -23.91
N SER A 35 -6.24 -5.12 -23.51
CA SER A 35 -6.70 -3.80 -23.09
C SER A 35 -6.60 -3.56 -21.58
N VAL A 36 -5.98 -4.46 -20.81
CA VAL A 36 -5.75 -4.27 -19.38
C VAL A 36 -4.38 -3.61 -19.18
N TYR A 37 -4.37 -2.47 -18.55
CA TYR A 37 -3.19 -1.67 -18.26
C TYR A 37 -2.92 -1.70 -16.75
N PHE A 38 -1.77 -2.24 -16.36
CA PHE A 38 -1.35 -2.32 -14.97
C PHE A 38 -0.51 -1.08 -14.63
N VAL A 39 -1.07 -0.16 -13.86
CA VAL A 39 -0.43 1.11 -13.49
C VAL A 39 0.13 1.11 -12.06
N GLY A 40 -0.11 0.05 -11.31
CA GLY A 40 0.27 -0.02 -9.90
C GLY A 40 -0.62 0.84 -8.99
N PRO A 41 -0.30 0.90 -7.70
CA PRO A 41 -1.06 1.69 -6.74
C PRO A 41 -1.09 3.16 -7.10
N CYS A 42 -2.30 3.75 -7.13
CA CYS A 42 -2.50 5.17 -7.40
C CYS A 42 -2.69 5.91 -6.07
N PHE A 43 -1.75 6.78 -5.74
CA PHE A 43 -1.80 7.65 -4.56
C PHE A 43 -1.79 9.11 -4.96
N ALA A 44 -2.15 9.99 -4.03
CA ALA A 44 -1.96 11.41 -4.23
C ALA A 44 -0.47 11.72 -4.52
N PRO A 45 -0.15 12.67 -5.40
CA PRO A 45 1.22 12.93 -5.87
C PRO A 45 2.28 13.14 -4.78
N LYS A 46 1.85 13.50 -3.57
CA LYS A 46 2.73 13.70 -2.40
C LYS A 46 3.36 12.42 -1.87
N GLN A 47 2.79 11.25 -2.18
CA GLN A 47 3.18 9.96 -1.59
C GLN A 47 4.29 9.25 -2.35
N LEU A 48 4.64 9.71 -3.55
CA LEU A 48 5.68 9.10 -4.40
C LEU A 48 6.97 9.93 -4.46
N LEU A 49 7.20 10.85 -3.54
CA LEU A 49 8.46 11.59 -3.49
C LEU A 49 9.63 10.64 -3.27
N MET A 50 10.48 10.53 -4.30
CA MET A 50 11.70 9.75 -4.30
C MET A 50 12.54 10.03 -3.04
N PRO A 51 13.05 9.02 -2.33
CA PRO A 51 14.11 9.27 -1.38
C PRO A 51 15.29 9.86 -2.14
N SER A 52 15.84 10.98 -1.62
CA SER A 52 17.02 11.62 -2.20
C SER A 52 18.09 10.56 -2.46
N ALA A 53 18.64 10.59 -3.67
CA ALA A 53 19.62 9.62 -4.15
C ALA A 53 20.85 9.55 -3.23
N ARG A 54 20.82 8.64 -2.26
CA ARG A 54 22.01 8.18 -1.57
C ARG A 54 22.14 6.69 -1.82
N SER A 55 23.06 6.35 -2.75
CA SER A 55 23.69 5.06 -2.99
C SER A 55 22.76 3.85 -3.19
N ILE A 56 22.33 3.63 -4.45
CA ILE A 56 21.91 2.32 -4.93
C ILE A 56 23.19 1.57 -5.33
N PRO A 57 23.45 0.35 -4.81
CA PRO A 57 24.53 -0.47 -5.33
C PRO A 57 24.20 -0.89 -6.77
N SER A 58 25.07 -0.56 -7.70
CA SER A 58 24.99 -0.97 -9.11
C SER A 58 25.31 -2.45 -9.24
N SER A 59 24.28 -3.28 -9.47
CA SER A 59 24.44 -4.60 -10.07
C SER A 59 23.31 -4.81 -11.05
N PRO A 60 23.60 -5.07 -12.35
CA PRO A 60 22.58 -5.23 -13.36
C PRO A 60 21.99 -6.65 -13.28
N VAL A 61 20.74 -6.76 -12.91
CA VAL A 61 19.94 -7.95 -13.22
C VAL A 61 19.29 -7.70 -14.56
N SER A 62 19.82 -8.33 -15.60
CA SER A 62 19.23 -8.29 -16.94
C SER A 62 17.96 -9.12 -16.98
N LEU A 63 16.81 -8.47 -16.92
CA LEU A 63 15.53 -9.03 -17.32
C LEU A 63 15.16 -8.41 -18.66
N SER A 64 15.16 -9.26 -19.70
CA SER A 64 14.75 -8.85 -21.04
C SER A 64 13.25 -8.65 -21.10
N PHE A 65 12.82 -7.41 -20.95
CA PHE A 65 11.49 -6.98 -21.35
C PHE A 65 11.54 -6.40 -22.75
N ARG A 66 10.58 -6.73 -23.60
CA ARG A 66 10.38 -6.03 -24.87
C ARG A 66 10.12 -4.56 -24.53
N SER A 67 11.13 -3.73 -24.78
CA SER A 67 11.04 -2.29 -24.66
C SER A 67 10.14 -1.77 -25.78
N MET A 68 9.03 -1.14 -25.43
CA MET A 68 8.51 -0.07 -26.26
C MET A 68 9.41 1.13 -25.99
N ASP A 69 10.18 1.54 -27.01
CA ASP A 69 11.02 2.74 -26.97
C ASP A 69 10.13 3.99 -26.89
N PHE A 70 10.07 4.57 -25.70
CA PHE A 70 9.54 5.91 -25.51
C PHE A 70 10.70 6.85 -25.20
N SER A 71 11.13 7.61 -26.21
CA SER A 71 12.02 8.74 -26.00
C SER A 71 11.20 9.93 -25.51
N PRO A 72 11.51 10.53 -24.35
CA PRO A 72 10.82 11.73 -23.90
C PRO A 72 11.31 12.94 -24.70
N SER A 73 10.43 13.49 -25.55
CA SER A 73 10.65 14.83 -26.09
C SER A 73 10.32 15.86 -25.00
N VAL A 74 11.35 16.43 -24.38
CA VAL A 74 11.22 17.55 -23.46
C VAL A 74 10.80 18.80 -24.24
N SER A 75 9.53 19.14 -24.19
CA SER A 75 9.04 20.46 -24.57
C SER A 75 9.10 21.39 -23.35
N THR A 76 10.05 22.30 -23.32
CA THR A 76 10.14 23.39 -22.34
C THR A 76 9.06 24.42 -22.61
N ALA A 77 7.88 24.23 -22.01
CA ALA A 77 6.88 25.29 -21.89
C ALA A 77 7.13 26.03 -20.56
N THR A 78 7.73 27.22 -20.66
CA THR A 78 7.81 28.16 -19.54
C THR A 78 6.43 28.77 -19.29
N THR A 79 5.73 28.24 -18.29
CA THR A 79 4.53 28.90 -17.74
C THR A 79 4.97 29.97 -16.72
N PRO A 80 4.31 31.15 -16.68
CA PRO A 80 4.65 32.19 -15.71
C PRO A 80 4.31 31.73 -14.29
N VAL A 81 5.27 31.90 -13.36
CA VAL A 81 5.09 31.61 -11.93
C VAL A 81 4.07 32.60 -11.36
N GLY A 82 2.80 32.21 -11.33
CA GLY A 82 1.71 32.95 -10.71
C GLY A 82 1.62 32.68 -9.19
N ALA A 83 0.73 33.40 -8.52
CA ALA A 83 0.47 33.35 -7.07
C ALA A 83 0.23 31.94 -6.51
N ASP A 84 -0.11 30.96 -7.35
CA ASP A 84 -0.36 29.57 -7.00
C ASP A 84 0.87 28.86 -6.46
N GLY A 85 2.05 29.14 -7.03
CA GLY A 85 3.31 28.54 -6.54
C GLY A 85 3.74 29.01 -5.14
N PHE A 86 3.27 30.20 -4.71
CA PHE A 86 3.56 30.70 -3.36
C PHE A 86 2.68 30.04 -2.31
N LEU A 87 1.40 29.82 -2.62
CA LEU A 87 0.44 29.11 -1.75
C LEU A 87 0.81 27.64 -1.61
N GLU A 88 1.22 27.00 -2.70
CA GLU A 88 1.68 25.61 -2.67
C GLU A 88 2.94 25.44 -1.81
N LYS A 89 3.89 26.37 -1.91
CA LYS A 89 5.11 26.37 -1.10
C LYS A 89 4.82 26.63 0.38
N GLN A 90 3.84 27.50 0.70
CA GLN A 90 3.39 27.71 2.08
C GLN A 90 2.65 26.50 2.65
N MET A 91 1.80 25.84 1.86
CA MET A 91 1.10 24.63 2.29
C MET A 91 2.07 23.47 2.53
N LEU A 92 3.08 23.30 1.65
CA LEU A 92 4.15 22.30 1.83
C LEU A 92 4.98 22.58 3.08
N SER A 93 5.26 23.85 3.40
CA SER A 93 6.02 24.22 4.62
C SER A 93 5.18 23.99 5.88
N ALA A 94 3.89 24.31 5.87
CA ALA A 94 2.98 24.07 6.99
C ALA A 94 2.77 22.57 7.25
N HIS A 95 2.68 21.76 6.19
CA HIS A 95 2.59 20.30 6.30
C HIS A 95 3.88 19.70 6.88
N ALA A 96 5.04 20.15 6.42
CA ALA A 96 6.34 19.71 6.95
C ALA A 96 6.51 20.08 8.43
N VAL A 97 6.07 21.26 8.85
CA VAL A 97 6.10 21.67 10.27
C VAL A 97 5.14 20.84 11.10
N ALA A 98 3.93 20.54 10.58
CA ALA A 98 2.97 19.68 11.27
C ALA A 98 3.52 18.24 11.43
N GLN A 99 4.20 17.69 10.42
CA GLN A 99 4.86 16.39 10.52
C GLN A 99 6.01 16.38 11.54
N MET A 100 6.74 17.48 11.70
CA MET A 100 7.79 17.59 12.73
C MET A 100 7.23 17.59 14.16
N GLN A 101 5.97 17.96 14.33
CA GLN A 101 5.26 18.00 15.62
C GLN A 101 4.36 16.78 15.85
N ASP A 102 4.31 15.84 14.92
CA ASP A 102 3.50 14.63 15.05
C ASP A 102 4.05 13.74 16.18
N PRO A 103 3.27 13.51 17.25
CA PRO A 103 3.71 12.70 18.39
C PRO A 103 4.05 11.24 18.01
N VAL A 104 3.42 10.71 16.95
CA VAL A 104 3.72 9.36 16.43
C VAL A 104 5.09 9.39 15.77
N LYS A 105 5.36 10.38 14.91
CA LYS A 105 6.67 10.52 14.28
C LYS A 105 7.79 10.70 15.29
N ILE A 106 7.60 11.56 16.29
CA ILE A 106 8.59 11.78 17.36
C ILE A 106 8.90 10.47 18.10
N TRP A 107 7.88 9.66 18.38
CA TRP A 107 8.06 8.36 19.02
C TRP A 107 8.81 7.37 18.12
N MET A 108 8.52 7.37 16.81
CA MET A 108 9.22 6.54 15.83
C MET A 108 10.68 6.96 15.64
N ASP A 109 10.95 8.27 15.60
CA ASP A 109 12.32 8.83 15.55
C ASP A 109 13.14 8.39 16.79
N ARG A 110 12.52 8.40 17.97
CA ARG A 110 13.15 7.90 19.20
C ARG A 110 13.44 6.40 19.09
N ALA A 111 12.48 5.59 18.64
CA ALA A 111 12.70 4.16 18.40
C ALA A 111 13.89 3.93 17.46
N MET A 112 14.03 4.73 16.40
CA MET A 112 15.16 4.66 15.48
C MET A 112 16.49 4.99 16.18
N THR A 113 16.55 6.01 17.03
CA THR A 113 17.78 6.35 17.78
C THR A 113 18.18 5.28 18.79
N GLU A 114 17.20 4.53 19.30
CA GLU A 114 17.39 3.38 20.20
C GLU A 114 17.66 2.06 19.44
N ASN A 115 17.83 2.08 18.11
CA ASN A 115 17.97 0.93 17.23
C ASN A 115 16.81 -0.08 17.38
N LYS A 116 15.60 0.42 17.64
CA LYS A 116 14.38 -0.37 17.70
C LYS A 116 13.68 -0.38 16.35
N ARG A 117 13.04 -1.50 16.04
CA ARG A 117 12.19 -1.68 14.86
C ARG A 117 10.73 -1.57 15.26
N ILE A 118 9.86 -1.22 14.32
CA ILE A 118 8.44 -1.01 14.60
C ILE A 118 7.60 -1.97 13.76
N LEU A 119 6.65 -2.63 14.42
CA LEU A 119 5.51 -3.30 13.79
C LEU A 119 4.31 -2.33 13.86
N TYR A 120 3.74 -1.97 12.71
CA TYR A 120 2.52 -1.19 12.62
C TYR A 120 1.31 -2.10 12.47
N ILE A 121 0.29 -1.95 13.31
CA ILE A 121 -0.96 -2.71 13.26
C ILE A 121 -2.13 -1.78 12.96
N ASN A 122 -2.83 -2.05 11.84
CA ASN A 122 -4.00 -1.29 11.41
C ASN A 122 -5.03 -2.21 10.74
N MET A 123 -6.10 -2.53 11.46
CA MET A 123 -7.17 -3.40 10.93
C MET A 123 -8.21 -2.64 10.08
N GLY A 124 -7.88 -1.43 9.63
CA GLY A 124 -8.75 -0.61 8.79
C GLY A 124 -9.77 0.20 9.56
N SER A 125 -10.74 0.78 8.83
CA SER A 125 -11.76 1.68 9.39
C SER A 125 -13.09 1.00 9.64
N ILE A 126 -13.33 -0.17 9.06
CA ILE A 126 -14.59 -0.91 9.17
C ILE A 126 -14.47 -2.21 9.98
N PHE A 127 -13.30 -2.47 10.53
CA PHE A 127 -13.07 -3.59 11.43
C PHE A 127 -13.40 -3.18 12.86
N PHE A 128 -14.19 -4.02 13.53
CA PHE A 128 -14.62 -3.82 14.91
C PHE A 128 -14.06 -4.93 15.78
N TYR A 129 -13.19 -4.57 16.71
CA TYR A 129 -12.62 -5.51 17.66
C TYR A 129 -13.69 -6.06 18.60
N SER A 130 -13.74 -7.38 18.78
CA SER A 130 -14.27 -7.97 20.00
C SER A 130 -13.24 -7.86 21.14
N LEU A 131 -13.66 -8.00 22.39
CA LEU A 131 -12.72 -8.06 23.51
C LEU A 131 -11.81 -9.28 23.41
N GLU A 132 -12.32 -10.38 22.85
CA GLU A 132 -11.55 -11.59 22.58
C GLU A 132 -10.45 -11.34 21.56
N ASP A 133 -10.76 -10.74 20.39
CA ASP A 133 -9.77 -10.40 19.37
C ASP A 133 -8.69 -9.48 19.90
N TYR A 134 -9.11 -8.46 20.68
CA TYR A 134 -8.19 -7.53 21.30
C TYR A 134 -7.20 -8.25 22.23
N ASN A 135 -7.71 -9.11 23.11
CA ASN A 135 -6.88 -9.87 24.04
C ASN A 135 -5.99 -10.89 23.33
N ASN A 136 -6.48 -11.53 22.28
CA ASN A 136 -5.71 -12.48 21.48
C ASN A 136 -4.53 -11.78 20.77
N ILE A 137 -4.74 -10.58 20.26
CA ILE A 137 -3.64 -9.79 19.69
C ILE A 137 -2.63 -9.41 20.78
N LEU A 138 -3.08 -8.93 21.96
CA LEU A 138 -2.17 -8.64 23.07
C LEU A 138 -1.33 -9.84 23.46
N HIS A 139 -1.94 -11.02 23.56
CA HIS A 139 -1.22 -12.26 23.87
C HIS A 139 -0.20 -12.62 22.77
N ALA A 140 -0.57 -12.47 21.48
CA ALA A 140 0.38 -12.68 20.39
C ALA A 140 1.57 -11.70 20.46
N LEU A 141 1.31 -10.44 20.82
CA LEU A 141 2.36 -9.42 20.97
C LEU A 141 3.27 -9.67 22.18
N GLU A 142 2.73 -10.23 23.26
CA GLU A 142 3.54 -10.66 24.40
C GLU A 142 4.51 -11.77 24.03
N ILE A 143 4.04 -12.77 23.28
CA ILE A 143 4.88 -13.86 22.78
C ILE A 143 5.95 -13.29 21.81
N LEU A 144 5.53 -12.42 20.87
CA LEU A 144 6.45 -11.76 19.95
C LEU A 144 7.56 -11.00 20.68
N HIS A 145 7.20 -10.22 21.70
CA HIS A 145 8.18 -9.40 22.41
C HIS A 145 9.22 -10.22 23.19
N LYS A 146 8.85 -11.41 23.68
CA LYS A 146 9.78 -12.35 24.30
C LYS A 146 10.82 -12.87 23.31
N GLU A 147 10.40 -13.14 22.08
CA GLU A 147 11.26 -13.69 21.02
C GLU A 147 12.06 -12.60 20.28
N VAL A 148 11.47 -11.40 20.11
CA VAL A 148 12.01 -10.30 19.32
C VAL A 148 11.94 -8.98 20.11
N PRO A 149 12.77 -8.80 21.16
CA PRO A 149 12.61 -7.69 22.12
C PRO A 149 13.04 -6.31 21.57
N ASP A 150 13.61 -6.24 20.38
CA ASP A 150 13.94 -5.00 19.69
C ASP A 150 12.77 -4.44 18.87
N VAL A 151 11.64 -5.15 18.80
CA VAL A 151 10.44 -4.68 18.11
C VAL A 151 9.49 -3.97 19.08
N LEU A 152 9.17 -2.73 18.73
CA LEU A 152 8.09 -1.95 19.33
C LEU A 152 6.85 -2.07 18.45
N VAL A 153 5.67 -1.85 19.03
CA VAL A 153 4.39 -1.96 18.32
C VAL A 153 3.68 -0.61 18.30
N LEU A 154 3.34 -0.15 17.10
CA LEU A 154 2.39 0.95 16.90
C LEU A 154 1.05 0.35 16.52
N TRP A 155 0.07 0.43 17.39
CA TRP A 155 -1.23 -0.20 17.17
C TRP A 155 -2.35 0.82 17.07
N LYS A 156 -2.94 0.94 15.90
CA LYS A 156 -4.14 1.76 15.67
C LYS A 156 -5.38 0.95 16.04
N VAL A 157 -6.11 1.40 17.06
CA VAL A 157 -7.35 0.80 17.52
C VAL A 157 -8.43 1.87 17.58
N SER A 158 -9.37 1.83 16.64
CA SER A 158 -10.49 2.76 16.63
C SER A 158 -11.52 2.41 17.69
N ASN A 159 -11.92 3.35 18.52
CA ASN A 159 -13.09 3.20 19.41
C ASN A 159 -14.36 3.41 18.58
N HIS A 160 -14.94 2.33 18.07
CA HIS A 160 -16.15 2.44 17.28
C HIS A 160 -17.38 2.17 18.15
N PRO A 161 -18.47 2.98 18.03
CA PRO A 161 -19.71 2.80 18.80
C PRO A 161 -20.40 1.45 18.59
N LYS A 162 -20.05 0.75 17.48
CA LYS A 162 -20.56 -0.58 17.13
C LYS A 162 -19.75 -1.74 17.72
N ASN A 163 -18.69 -1.47 18.49
CA ASN A 163 -18.03 -2.51 19.25
C ASN A 163 -19.05 -3.09 20.22
N VAL A 164 -19.43 -4.35 20.00
CA VAL A 164 -20.48 -5.03 20.79
C VAL A 164 -20.07 -5.18 22.25
N GLN A 165 -18.77 -5.19 22.51
CA GLN A 165 -18.18 -5.17 23.84
C GLN A 165 -17.19 -4.02 23.93
N PRO A 166 -17.20 -3.23 25.02
CA PRO A 166 -16.22 -2.17 25.18
C PRO A 166 -14.83 -2.79 25.33
N ILE A 167 -13.93 -2.39 24.42
CA ILE A 167 -12.50 -2.60 24.63
C ILE A 167 -11.96 -1.40 25.43
N PRO A 168 -10.90 -1.57 26.24
CA PRO A 168 -10.33 -0.45 26.99
C PRO A 168 -10.03 0.74 26.09
N THR A 169 -10.29 1.97 26.54
CA THR A 169 -9.85 3.18 25.83
C THR A 169 -8.31 3.28 25.83
N VAL A 170 -7.75 4.24 25.08
CA VAL A 170 -6.28 4.43 25.07
C VAL A 170 -5.79 4.81 26.47
N GLU A 171 -6.57 5.61 27.19
CA GLU A 171 -6.25 6.11 28.52
C GLU A 171 -6.44 5.04 29.61
N GLU A 172 -7.36 4.10 29.40
CA GLU A 172 -7.67 3.01 30.36
C GLU A 172 -6.79 1.78 30.16
N ALA A 173 -6.14 1.67 28.99
CA ALA A 173 -5.34 0.50 28.67
C ALA A 173 -3.99 0.55 29.42
N ASP A 174 -3.83 -0.34 30.40
CA ASP A 174 -2.51 -0.64 30.98
C ASP A 174 -1.71 -1.51 30.01
N LEU A 175 -1.02 -0.86 29.07
CA LEU A 175 -0.27 -1.53 28.03
C LEU A 175 1.21 -1.61 28.39
N PRO A 176 1.90 -2.71 28.00
CA PRO A 176 3.35 -2.80 28.11
C PRO A 176 4.05 -1.66 27.37
N SER A 177 5.19 -1.21 27.89
CA SER A 177 5.93 -0.06 27.35
C SER A 177 6.42 -0.21 25.89
N TYR A 178 6.44 -1.43 25.38
CA TYR A 178 6.77 -1.70 23.98
C TYR A 178 5.57 -1.54 23.03
N ILE A 179 4.35 -1.29 23.55
CA ILE A 179 3.13 -1.05 22.75
C ILE A 179 2.74 0.41 22.90
N ARG A 180 2.70 1.12 21.78
CA ARG A 180 2.05 2.42 21.65
C ARG A 180 0.73 2.24 20.93
N ARG A 181 -0.37 2.59 21.58
CA ARG A 181 -1.70 2.55 21.01
C ARG A 181 -2.16 3.94 20.61
N GLU A 182 -2.71 4.05 19.39
CA GLU A 182 -3.31 5.27 18.88
C GLU A 182 -4.77 5.01 18.47
N HIS A 183 -5.62 5.97 18.76
CA HIS A 183 -7.01 5.92 18.28
C HIS A 183 -7.08 6.21 16.78
N TRP A 184 -6.30 7.17 16.33
CA TRP A 184 -6.25 7.62 14.94
C TRP A 184 -4.83 8.03 14.57
N ILE A 185 -4.44 7.76 13.32
CA ILE A 185 -3.18 8.22 12.74
C ILE A 185 -3.56 9.12 11.56
N PRO A 186 -3.31 10.43 11.64
CA PRO A 186 -3.73 11.39 10.63
C PRO A 186 -3.04 11.18 9.28
N ASP A 187 -1.78 10.80 9.31
CA ASP A 187 -0.96 10.60 8.13
C ASP A 187 -0.24 9.24 8.20
N VAL A 188 -0.84 8.24 7.55
CA VAL A 188 -0.30 6.88 7.50
C VAL A 188 1.01 6.84 6.70
N GLU A 189 1.22 7.77 5.78
CA GLU A 189 2.45 7.86 4.99
C GLU A 189 3.67 8.13 5.88
N VAL A 190 3.54 8.98 6.89
CA VAL A 190 4.60 9.23 7.88
C VAL A 190 5.04 7.93 8.55
N VAL A 191 4.10 7.05 8.85
CA VAL A 191 4.39 5.73 9.44
C VAL A 191 5.05 4.81 8.43
N LEU A 192 4.45 4.66 7.24
CA LEU A 192 4.89 3.68 6.24
C LEU A 192 6.24 4.04 5.60
N SER A 193 6.56 5.33 5.51
CA SER A 193 7.85 5.82 4.99
C SER A 193 8.97 5.81 6.04
N HIS A 194 8.65 5.58 7.31
CA HIS A 194 9.62 5.74 8.39
C HIS A 194 10.69 4.63 8.38
N PRO A 195 12.00 4.96 8.51
CA PRO A 195 13.09 3.97 8.42
C PRO A 195 13.04 2.88 9.49
N SER A 196 12.49 3.14 10.68
CA SER A 196 12.35 2.14 11.74
C SER A 196 11.19 1.16 11.51
N LEU A 197 10.30 1.42 10.53
CA LEU A 197 9.21 0.50 10.25
C LEU A 197 9.73 -0.80 9.63
N ALA A 198 9.47 -1.91 10.30
CA ALA A 198 9.90 -3.23 9.85
C ALA A 198 8.80 -4.01 9.13
N ALA A 199 7.57 -3.91 9.60
CA ALA A 199 6.43 -4.61 8.99
C ALA A 199 5.10 -3.91 9.30
N SER A 200 4.08 -4.23 8.50
CA SER A 200 2.69 -3.82 8.72
C SER A 200 1.79 -5.03 8.85
N MET A 201 0.96 -5.07 9.89
CA MET A 201 -0.10 -6.06 10.07
C MET A 201 -1.46 -5.41 9.79
N HIS A 202 -2.27 -6.06 8.94
CA HIS A 202 -3.57 -5.53 8.56
C HIS A 202 -4.58 -6.63 8.18
N HIS A 203 -5.84 -6.24 8.03
CA HIS A 203 -6.96 -7.14 7.70
C HIS A 203 -7.04 -7.58 6.23
N GLY A 204 -6.13 -7.15 5.36
CA GLY A 204 -6.20 -7.43 3.92
C GLY A 204 -7.02 -6.42 3.12
N GLY A 205 -7.34 -5.24 3.65
CA GLY A 205 -7.99 -4.18 2.86
C GLY A 205 -7.05 -3.63 1.79
N GLY A 206 -7.60 -3.39 0.58
CA GLY A 206 -6.83 -2.98 -0.59
C GLY A 206 -5.98 -1.73 -0.38
N ASN A 207 -6.46 -0.73 0.37
CA ASN A 207 -5.67 0.47 0.65
C ASN A 207 -4.45 0.14 1.51
N SER A 208 -4.64 -0.56 2.64
CA SER A 208 -3.52 -0.92 3.53
C SER A 208 -2.46 -1.76 2.83
N TYR A 209 -2.92 -2.70 1.98
CA TYR A 209 -2.04 -3.52 1.15
C TYR A 209 -1.23 -2.68 0.17
N ASN A 210 -1.90 -1.83 -0.63
CA ASN A 210 -1.26 -1.01 -1.65
C ASN A 210 -0.32 0.05 -1.05
N GLU A 211 -0.72 0.68 0.05
CA GLU A 211 0.10 1.65 0.77
C GLU A 211 1.39 1.01 1.29
N ALA A 212 1.31 -0.14 1.96
CA ALA A 212 2.48 -0.87 2.44
C ALA A 212 3.36 -1.36 1.30
N LEU A 213 2.77 -1.83 0.19
CA LEU A 213 3.46 -2.26 -1.01
C LEU A 213 4.28 -1.13 -1.64
N ALA A 214 3.66 0.04 -1.84
CA ALA A 214 4.31 1.20 -2.44
C ALA A 214 5.47 1.73 -1.58
N HIS A 215 5.43 1.52 -0.27
CA HIS A 215 6.52 1.87 0.65
C HIS A 215 7.56 0.76 0.82
N GLY A 216 7.33 -0.43 0.22
CA GLY A 216 8.22 -1.58 0.32
C GLY A 216 8.28 -2.15 1.74
N VAL A 217 7.15 -2.13 2.44
CA VAL A 217 7.00 -2.64 3.81
C VAL A 217 6.56 -4.10 3.77
N PRO A 218 7.26 -5.03 4.43
CA PRO A 218 6.79 -6.40 4.63
C PRO A 218 5.42 -6.44 5.31
N GLN A 219 4.55 -7.38 4.89
CA GLN A 219 3.16 -7.38 5.31
C GLN A 219 2.76 -8.68 6.02
N PHE A 220 1.92 -8.55 7.05
CA PHE A 220 1.24 -9.67 7.67
C PHE A 220 -0.28 -9.45 7.58
N CYS A 221 -0.97 -10.38 6.94
CA CYS A 221 -2.40 -10.30 6.73
C CYS A 221 -3.17 -11.24 7.69
N VAL A 222 -4.17 -10.69 8.39
CA VAL A 222 -5.21 -11.47 9.08
C VAL A 222 -6.53 -11.14 8.41
N SER A 223 -6.81 -11.81 7.30
CA SER A 223 -7.96 -11.52 6.45
C SER A 223 -9.29 -11.78 7.15
N GLN A 224 -10.29 -10.91 6.92
CA GLN A 224 -11.54 -10.91 7.69
C GLN A 224 -12.77 -11.28 6.87
N TRP A 225 -12.79 -11.00 5.57
CA TRP A 225 -13.91 -11.27 4.67
C TRP A 225 -13.42 -11.48 3.23
N VAL A 226 -14.35 -11.79 2.33
CA VAL A 226 -14.14 -12.39 0.99
C VAL A 226 -12.97 -11.80 0.20
N ASP A 227 -12.97 -10.50 -0.08
CA ASP A 227 -11.94 -9.82 -0.88
C ASP A 227 -10.59 -9.74 -0.16
N THR A 228 -10.59 -9.77 1.17
CA THR A 228 -9.36 -9.69 1.96
C THR A 228 -8.57 -11.00 1.95
N HIS A 229 -9.20 -12.13 1.63
CA HIS A 229 -8.51 -13.42 1.45
C HIS A 229 -7.65 -13.39 0.18
N ASP A 230 -8.12 -12.77 -0.90
CA ASP A 230 -7.34 -12.61 -2.13
C ASP A 230 -6.07 -11.78 -1.87
N ILE A 231 -6.18 -10.74 -1.04
CA ILE A 231 -5.01 -9.96 -0.61
C ILE A 231 -4.01 -10.83 0.18
N GLY A 232 -4.49 -11.72 1.06
CA GLY A 232 -3.64 -12.69 1.75
C GLY A 232 -2.87 -13.58 0.79
N LEU A 233 -3.52 -14.05 -0.28
CA LEU A 233 -2.88 -14.82 -1.36
C LEU A 233 -1.83 -13.98 -2.10
N TYR A 234 -2.12 -12.72 -2.47
CA TYR A 234 -1.18 -11.85 -3.16
C TYR A 234 0.08 -11.59 -2.33
N ILE A 235 -0.07 -11.31 -1.04
CA ILE A 235 1.04 -11.10 -0.10
C ILE A 235 1.95 -12.33 -0.07
N THR A 236 1.37 -13.52 0.03
CA THR A 236 2.11 -14.78 0.13
C THR A 236 2.77 -15.12 -1.21
N HIS A 237 2.03 -15.02 -2.30
CA HIS A 237 2.52 -15.34 -3.66
C HIS A 237 3.66 -14.42 -4.09
N SER A 238 3.55 -13.13 -3.81
CA SER A 238 4.59 -12.14 -4.13
C SER A 238 5.82 -12.21 -3.23
N GLY A 239 5.77 -13.01 -2.17
CA GLY A 239 6.85 -13.15 -1.20
C GLY A 239 7.11 -11.92 -0.33
N ILE A 240 6.16 -10.97 -0.27
CA ILE A 240 6.33 -9.75 0.53
C ILE A 240 5.92 -9.91 1.98
N GLY A 241 5.36 -11.07 2.34
CA GLY A 241 4.89 -11.29 3.70
C GLY A 241 4.20 -12.63 3.92
N LEU A 242 3.37 -12.66 4.94
CA LEU A 242 2.68 -13.86 5.40
C LEU A 242 1.18 -13.58 5.61
N TRP A 243 0.41 -14.64 5.53
CA TRP A 243 -1.02 -14.66 5.80
C TRP A 243 -1.32 -15.59 6.97
N ALA A 244 -2.19 -15.19 7.91
CA ALA A 244 -2.57 -15.99 9.06
C ALA A 244 -3.38 -17.23 8.61
N ASP A 245 -2.99 -18.42 9.08
CA ASP A 245 -3.64 -19.69 8.71
C ASP A 245 -5.03 -19.79 9.31
N GLN A 246 -5.24 -19.18 10.49
CA GLN A 246 -6.50 -19.22 11.22
C GLN A 246 -7.47 -18.10 10.87
N SER A 247 -7.16 -17.27 9.85
CA SER A 247 -8.07 -16.20 9.41
C SER A 247 -9.50 -16.72 9.20
N PRO A 248 -10.53 -15.99 9.66
CA PRO A 248 -10.49 -14.64 10.20
C PRO A 248 -10.18 -14.54 11.71
N LYS A 249 -9.90 -15.64 12.39
CA LYS A 249 -9.63 -15.66 13.83
C LYS A 249 -8.26 -15.08 14.14
N PHE A 250 -8.17 -14.39 15.28
CA PHE A 250 -6.91 -13.92 15.83
C PHE A 250 -6.35 -14.99 16.77
N ASP A 251 -5.77 -16.05 16.20
CA ASP A 251 -5.08 -17.07 17.01
C ASP A 251 -3.71 -16.55 17.46
N PRO A 252 -3.45 -16.46 18.78
CA PRO A 252 -2.20 -15.87 19.28
C PRO A 252 -0.95 -16.62 18.86
N THR A 253 -1.03 -17.94 18.74
CA THR A 253 0.11 -18.80 18.39
C THR A 253 0.44 -18.67 16.90
N ASP A 254 -0.58 -18.70 16.03
CA ASP A 254 -0.41 -18.49 14.59
C ASP A 254 0.18 -17.10 14.32
N ILE A 255 -0.41 -16.05 14.90
CA ILE A 255 0.04 -14.67 14.73
C ILE A 255 1.48 -14.48 15.20
N SER A 256 1.78 -14.90 16.45
CA SER A 256 3.13 -14.70 17.02
C SER A 256 4.20 -15.46 16.24
N THR A 257 3.94 -16.72 15.88
CA THR A 257 4.87 -17.54 15.09
C THR A 257 5.18 -16.89 13.75
N LYS A 258 4.16 -16.38 13.06
CA LYS A 258 4.34 -15.72 11.76
C LYS A 258 5.00 -14.35 11.88
N LEU A 259 4.69 -13.58 12.92
CA LEU A 259 5.35 -12.30 13.19
C LEU A 259 6.83 -12.49 13.55
N VAL A 260 7.19 -13.51 14.35
CA VAL A 260 8.60 -13.86 14.62
C VAL A 260 9.32 -14.22 13.31
N ARG A 261 8.68 -15.02 12.47
CA ARG A 261 9.24 -15.37 11.17
C ARG A 261 9.42 -14.12 10.28
N LEU A 262 8.42 -13.26 10.20
CA LEU A 262 8.43 -12.04 9.39
C LEU A 262 9.47 -11.02 9.87
N LEU A 263 9.64 -10.89 11.19
CA LEU A 263 10.45 -9.83 11.80
C LEU A 263 11.87 -10.28 12.19
N GLN A 264 12.14 -11.58 12.26
CA GLN A 264 13.43 -12.12 12.68
C GLN A 264 13.96 -13.15 11.68
N THR A 265 13.36 -14.35 11.60
CA THR A 265 13.92 -15.48 10.88
C THR A 265 14.13 -15.21 9.39
N ASP A 266 13.08 -14.72 8.71
CA ASP A 266 13.06 -14.49 7.26
C ASP A 266 13.00 -12.99 6.91
N TYR A 267 13.22 -12.09 7.87
CA TYR A 267 13.07 -10.64 7.70
C TYR A 267 13.77 -10.09 6.46
N LYS A 268 15.02 -10.48 6.25
CA LYS A 268 15.79 -9.99 5.10
C LYS A 268 15.17 -10.40 3.76
N THR A 269 14.65 -11.60 3.68
CA THR A 269 13.98 -12.12 2.47
C THR A 269 12.71 -11.33 2.16
N PHE A 270 11.84 -11.17 3.15
CA PHE A 270 10.60 -10.40 2.99
C PHE A 270 10.88 -8.92 2.69
N ARG A 271 11.86 -8.33 3.38
CA ARG A 271 12.24 -6.93 3.14
C ARG A 271 12.80 -6.72 1.73
N HIS A 272 13.64 -7.63 1.24
CA HIS A 272 14.17 -7.56 -0.12
C HIS A 272 13.05 -7.68 -1.17
N ALA A 273 12.14 -8.64 -1.00
CA ALA A 273 10.99 -8.80 -1.88
C ALA A 273 10.10 -7.55 -1.87
N ALA A 274 9.76 -7.02 -0.70
CA ALA A 274 8.94 -5.81 -0.57
C ALA A 274 9.59 -4.60 -1.26
N LEU A 275 10.89 -4.41 -1.11
CA LEU A 275 11.63 -3.34 -1.80
C LEU A 275 11.66 -3.53 -3.33
N SER A 276 11.79 -4.77 -3.80
CA SER A 276 11.72 -5.09 -5.23
C SER A 276 10.34 -4.72 -5.80
N TRP A 277 9.26 -5.05 -5.08
CA TRP A 277 7.91 -4.69 -5.50
C TRP A 277 7.64 -3.19 -5.44
N LYS A 278 8.19 -2.48 -4.45
CA LYS A 278 8.17 -0.99 -4.43
C LYS A 278 8.73 -0.41 -5.74
N LEU A 279 9.86 -0.91 -6.22
CA LEU A 279 10.44 -0.45 -7.49
C LEU A 279 9.51 -0.72 -8.67
N LYS A 280 8.86 -1.88 -8.71
CA LYS A 280 7.86 -2.20 -9.75
C LYS A 280 6.64 -1.27 -9.67
N CYS A 281 6.19 -0.91 -8.47
CA CYS A 281 5.12 0.08 -8.29
C CYS A 281 5.50 1.44 -8.89
N ILE A 282 6.72 1.91 -8.63
CA ILE A 282 7.23 3.16 -9.19
C ILE A 282 7.30 3.09 -10.73
N GLN A 283 7.81 1.98 -11.27
CA GLN A 283 7.93 1.77 -12.72
C GLN A 283 6.57 1.66 -13.43
N ALA A 284 5.55 1.17 -12.75
CA ALA A 284 4.20 1.06 -13.30
C ALA A 284 3.50 2.42 -13.49
N GLY A 285 4.02 3.51 -12.88
CA GLY A 285 3.60 4.88 -13.13
C GLY A 285 2.48 5.41 -12.25
N GLY A 286 1.73 4.55 -11.55
CA GLY A 286 0.67 4.95 -10.61
C GLY A 286 -0.34 5.91 -11.25
N THR A 287 -0.68 6.98 -10.55
CA THR A 287 -1.65 8.00 -11.01
C THR A 287 -1.23 8.67 -12.31
N ALA A 288 0.06 9.00 -12.47
CA ALA A 288 0.56 9.63 -13.68
C ALA A 288 0.45 8.69 -14.90
N GLY A 289 0.80 7.41 -14.72
CA GLY A 289 0.63 6.39 -15.76
C GLY A 289 -0.83 6.18 -16.14
N ALA A 290 -1.76 6.20 -15.17
CA ALA A 290 -3.19 6.11 -15.45
C ALA A 290 -3.69 7.30 -16.28
N VAL A 291 -3.28 8.53 -15.93
CA VAL A 291 -3.63 9.75 -16.68
C VAL A 291 -3.10 9.68 -18.11
N GLU A 292 -1.83 9.30 -18.30
CA GLU A 292 -1.23 9.16 -19.62
C GLU A 292 -1.99 8.17 -20.52
N ILE A 293 -2.39 7.02 -19.96
CA ILE A 293 -3.20 6.03 -20.68
C ILE A 293 -4.54 6.63 -21.10
N ILE A 294 -5.24 7.32 -20.19
CA ILE A 294 -6.53 7.96 -20.47
C ILE A 294 -6.37 9.01 -21.58
N GLU A 295 -5.37 9.88 -21.49
CA GLU A 295 -5.10 10.90 -22.50
C GLU A 295 -4.81 10.30 -23.87
N ASN A 296 -4.00 9.24 -23.95
CA ASN A 296 -3.68 8.55 -25.18
C ASN A 296 -4.93 7.90 -25.81
N LEU A 297 -5.80 7.31 -24.98
CA LEU A 297 -7.07 6.76 -25.46
C LEU A 297 -8.01 7.84 -26.01
N LEU A 298 -8.13 8.97 -25.32
CA LEU A 298 -8.92 10.10 -25.79
C LEU A 298 -8.40 10.66 -27.12
N ARG A 299 -7.11 10.89 -27.25
CA ARG A 299 -6.48 11.35 -28.51
C ARG A 299 -6.72 10.36 -29.65
N SER A 300 -6.62 9.07 -29.39
CA SER A 300 -6.90 8.03 -30.39
C SER A 300 -8.36 8.03 -30.81
N TYR A 301 -9.27 8.27 -29.88
CA TYR A 301 -10.71 8.36 -30.15
C TYR A 301 -11.04 9.59 -31.00
N ASP A 302 -10.48 10.76 -30.68
CA ASP A 302 -10.68 12.00 -31.44
C ASP A 302 -10.13 11.90 -32.87
N PHE A 303 -8.99 11.21 -33.06
CA PHE A 303 -8.43 10.97 -34.37
C PHE A 303 -9.35 10.09 -35.23
N VAL A 304 -9.90 9.01 -34.67
CA VAL A 304 -10.81 8.10 -35.40
C VAL A 304 -12.15 8.78 -35.74
N ASN A 305 -12.68 9.64 -34.86
CA ASN A 305 -14.00 10.26 -35.05
C ASN A 305 -13.95 11.57 -35.88
N ASN A 306 -12.83 12.26 -35.96
CA ASN A 306 -12.66 13.42 -36.84
C ASN A 306 -12.59 13.03 -38.33
N ASP A 307 -12.15 11.80 -38.65
CA ASP A 307 -12.22 11.28 -40.03
C ASP A 307 -13.63 10.75 -40.41
N SER A 308 -14.47 10.43 -39.43
CA SER A 308 -15.85 9.98 -39.65
C SER A 308 -16.83 10.92 -38.94
N LYS A 309 -17.28 11.98 -39.56
CA LYS A 309 -18.27 12.95 -39.04
C LYS A 309 -19.57 12.31 -38.47
N ALA A 310 -19.45 11.43 -37.50
CA ALA A 310 -20.57 10.82 -36.80
C ALA A 310 -20.75 11.48 -35.42
N PRO A 311 -21.93 12.04 -35.11
CA PRO A 311 -22.21 12.58 -33.78
C PRO A 311 -22.23 11.43 -32.74
N PHE A 312 -21.84 11.75 -31.51
CA PHE A 312 -21.98 10.86 -30.35
C PHE A 312 -23.37 10.27 -30.28
N PRO A 313 -23.56 8.98 -30.08
CA PRO A 313 -24.85 8.46 -29.67
C PRO A 313 -25.17 9.04 -28.29
N ASP A 314 -26.33 9.66 -28.16
CA ASP A 314 -26.85 10.20 -26.92
C ASP A 314 -26.76 9.14 -25.80
N ALA A 315 -26.24 9.56 -24.66
CA ALA A 315 -26.15 8.74 -23.45
C ALA A 315 -27.58 8.33 -23.01
N ILE A 316 -27.79 7.02 -22.87
CA ILE A 316 -28.95 6.42 -22.19
C ILE A 316 -28.52 6.08 -20.74
#